data_1e17d243f047d8f3c1a8e1d67f1693a4
#
_entry.id   1e17d243f047d8f3c1a8e1d67f1693a4
#
_cell.length_a   1.000
_cell.length_b   1.000
_cell.length_c   1.000
_cell.angle_alpha   90.00
_cell.angle_beta   90.00
_cell.angle_gamma   90.00
#
_symmetry.space_group_name_H-M   'P 1'
#
loop_
_entity.id
_entity.type
_entity.pdbx_description
1 polymer ?
#
loop_
_entity_poly.entity_id
_entity_poly.type
_entity_poly.pdbx_seq_one_letter_code
_entity_poly.pdbx_strand_id
1 'polypeptide(L)'
;MKNKVFGIFKKAAAFLLAAVLMLSFAACKDNGVSEKPDDVVLPEKKVAILVAPESQYPEDYRAAKELAEKYPDNVIVKEYSDSRVLRAGDPEIKQYSKELAENSEIGAIIYARATQFTTNAIAAAKEVNPDIVTVCIEPEESVEKISEAADLVLCADWSKAAEDIVAAAKEQGAKYFVVYSFNRHITNNPLIRAENDAIKTACEAQGITYIYESSLDPIYPTLGNASKYIKESVARLINNNAIEGKDVVLFSTDGTVQSTLVEVANEKGFIYICPSFPTAYNGIGEVYEAAMPESVNDTAAYIASLKAAVEADTAGAARLNVYSFPLASKLLTGALYSAFDILSGTTTADNLAEKVQARVSAAADNEKFTVEAYNTVLKNTFKAYCPGFEKIK
;
A
#
# COMPACT_ATOMS: atom_id res chain seq x y z
N MET A 1 23.75 -27.57 -55.74
CA MET A 1 24.58 -26.92 -54.67
C MET A 1 24.11 -25.56 -54.22
N LYS A 2 23.00 -24.99 -54.72
CA LYS A 2 22.52 -23.63 -54.31
C LYS A 2 21.58 -23.60 -53.08
N ASN A 3 21.03 -24.75 -52.65
CA ASN A 3 20.03 -24.78 -51.56
C ASN A 3 20.59 -25.07 -50.16
N LYS A 4 21.88 -25.34 -49.97
CA LYS A 4 22.50 -25.56 -48.68
C LYS A 4 23.09 -24.29 -48.06
N VAL A 5 23.40 -23.27 -48.83
CA VAL A 5 24.00 -22.02 -48.36
C VAL A 5 22.93 -21.10 -47.77
N PHE A 6 21.68 -21.15 -48.27
CA PHE A 6 20.57 -20.32 -47.76
C PHE A 6 20.06 -20.75 -46.36
N GLY A 7 20.24 -22.03 -46.00
CA GLY A 7 19.85 -22.56 -44.70
C GLY A 7 20.79 -22.15 -43.54
N ILE A 8 22.07 -21.90 -43.86
CA ILE A 8 23.08 -21.53 -42.86
C ILE A 8 22.95 -20.05 -42.48
N PHE A 9 22.63 -19.20 -43.45
CA PHE A 9 22.41 -17.77 -43.17
C PHE A 9 21.14 -17.49 -42.36
N LYS A 10 20.06 -18.27 -42.53
CA LYS A 10 18.85 -18.15 -41.69
C LYS A 10 19.07 -18.60 -40.24
N LYS A 11 19.91 -19.62 -40.02
CA LYS A 11 20.27 -20.08 -38.68
C LYS A 11 21.23 -19.12 -37.96
N ALA A 12 22.17 -18.51 -38.70
CA ALA A 12 23.07 -17.50 -38.13
C ALA A 12 22.35 -16.21 -37.81
N ALA A 13 21.39 -15.73 -38.59
CA ALA A 13 20.58 -14.56 -38.31
C ALA A 13 19.63 -14.76 -37.10
N ALA A 14 19.07 -15.98 -36.96
CA ALA A 14 18.23 -16.29 -35.79
C ALA A 14 19.04 -16.40 -34.49
N PHE A 15 20.28 -16.86 -34.55
CA PHE A 15 21.19 -16.91 -33.40
C PHE A 15 21.70 -15.51 -32.98
N LEU A 16 21.96 -14.63 -33.96
CA LEU A 16 22.35 -13.24 -33.69
C LEU A 16 21.17 -12.42 -33.11
N LEU A 17 19.94 -12.63 -33.56
CA LEU A 17 18.75 -11.99 -33.01
C LEU A 17 18.45 -12.49 -31.59
N ALA A 18 18.62 -13.77 -31.30
CA ALA A 18 18.47 -14.34 -29.97
C ALA A 18 19.57 -13.86 -29.00
N ALA A 19 20.81 -13.68 -29.49
CA ALA A 19 21.91 -13.15 -28.68
C ALA A 19 21.76 -11.66 -28.38
N VAL A 20 21.21 -10.87 -29.31
CA VAL A 20 20.89 -9.42 -29.06
C VAL A 20 19.71 -9.29 -28.15
N LEU A 21 18.70 -10.16 -28.20
CA LEU A 21 17.60 -10.18 -27.22
C LEU A 21 18.05 -10.64 -25.84
N MET A 22 19.01 -11.57 -25.73
CA MET A 22 19.56 -11.96 -24.41
C MET A 22 20.54 -10.94 -23.83
N LEU A 23 21.16 -10.09 -24.63
CA LEU A 23 22.00 -8.98 -24.15
C LEU A 23 21.17 -7.75 -23.73
N SER A 24 19.92 -7.60 -24.22
CA SER A 24 19.01 -6.55 -23.76
C SER A 24 18.27 -6.90 -22.45
N PHE A 25 18.27 -8.18 -22.02
CA PHE A 25 17.75 -8.60 -20.72
C PHE A 25 18.82 -8.66 -19.61
N ALA A 26 20.09 -8.41 -19.93
CA ALA A 26 21.18 -8.40 -18.94
C ALA A 26 21.49 -7.00 -18.37
N ALA A 27 20.75 -5.98 -18.75
CA ALA A 27 20.89 -4.63 -18.23
C ALA A 27 19.53 -4.17 -17.68
N CYS A 28 19.17 -4.65 -16.53
CA CYS A 28 18.31 -4.09 -15.48
C CYS A 28 17.91 -5.25 -14.55
N LYS A 29 18.85 -5.79 -13.78
CA LYS A 29 18.56 -6.37 -12.48
C LYS A 29 18.64 -5.24 -11.47
N ASP A 30 17.78 -4.28 -11.62
CA ASP A 30 17.43 -3.40 -10.52
C ASP A 30 16.32 -4.13 -9.77
N ASN A 31 16.67 -4.76 -8.68
CA ASN A 31 15.74 -5.47 -7.79
C ASN A 31 14.90 -4.45 -7.02
N GLY A 32 14.15 -3.57 -7.69
CA GLY A 32 13.05 -2.73 -7.21
C GLY A 32 13.15 -2.01 -5.86
N VAL A 33 14.05 -2.42 -5.00
CA VAL A 33 14.36 -1.73 -3.73
C VAL A 33 15.43 -0.68 -4.04
N SER A 34 15.11 0.60 -3.89
CA SER A 34 16.06 1.69 -4.11
C SER A 34 17.37 1.43 -3.39
N GLU A 35 18.50 1.76 -4.02
CA GLU A 35 19.78 1.65 -3.36
C GLU A 35 19.77 2.48 -2.07
N LYS A 36 20.44 1.95 -1.04
CA LYS A 36 20.62 2.69 0.21
C LYS A 36 21.37 3.99 -0.10
N PRO A 37 20.87 5.16 0.35
CA PRO A 37 21.65 6.39 0.23
C PRO A 37 23.04 6.23 0.84
N ASP A 38 24.08 6.74 0.19
CA ASP A 38 25.48 6.54 0.59
C ASP A 38 25.79 7.00 2.02
N ASP A 39 25.04 8.00 2.50
CA ASP A 39 25.19 8.56 3.84
C ASP A 39 24.39 7.82 4.94
N VAL A 40 23.64 6.76 4.61
CA VAL A 40 22.99 5.90 5.61
C VAL A 40 23.98 4.92 6.19
N VAL A 41 24.23 5.02 7.48
CA VAL A 41 25.11 4.13 8.22
C VAL A 41 24.33 2.94 8.77
N LEU A 42 24.79 1.72 8.50
CA LEU A 42 24.19 0.52 9.09
C LEU A 42 24.51 0.45 10.59
N PRO A 43 23.49 0.30 11.45
CA PRO A 43 23.69 0.24 12.89
C PRO A 43 24.25 -1.11 13.33
N GLU A 44 24.84 -1.16 14.52
CA GLU A 44 25.27 -2.42 15.16
C GLU A 44 24.08 -3.27 15.61
N LYS A 45 23.00 -2.62 16.08
CA LYS A 45 21.77 -3.29 16.50
C LYS A 45 20.82 -3.48 15.31
N LYS A 46 20.08 -4.58 15.36
CA LYS A 46 19.08 -4.93 14.33
C LYS A 46 17.79 -4.14 14.48
N VAL A 47 17.09 -4.00 13.38
CA VAL A 47 15.72 -3.49 13.30
C VAL A 47 14.77 -4.66 13.09
N ALA A 48 13.77 -4.80 13.94
CA ALA A 48 12.70 -5.77 13.78
C ALA A 48 11.51 -5.12 13.08
N ILE A 49 10.99 -5.74 12.02
CA ILE A 49 9.78 -5.31 11.33
C ILE A 49 8.64 -6.27 11.73
N LEU A 50 7.65 -5.73 12.44
CA LEU A 50 6.40 -6.42 12.73
C LEU A 50 5.43 -6.21 11.57
N VAL A 51 4.97 -7.29 10.95
CA VAL A 51 4.17 -7.27 9.73
C VAL A 51 3.00 -8.26 9.82
N ALA A 52 1.87 -7.89 9.22
CA ALA A 52 0.74 -8.79 9.02
C ALA A 52 1.07 -9.84 7.94
N PRO A 53 0.31 -10.95 7.86
CA PRO A 53 0.51 -11.95 6.81
C PRO A 53 0.24 -11.37 5.41
N GLU A 54 0.88 -11.95 4.39
CA GLU A 54 0.74 -11.57 2.99
C GLU A 54 -0.72 -11.56 2.52
N SER A 55 -1.52 -12.48 3.03
CA SER A 55 -2.96 -12.56 2.71
C SER A 55 -3.77 -11.34 3.13
N GLN A 56 -3.25 -10.53 4.08
CA GLN A 56 -3.93 -9.34 4.57
C GLN A 56 -3.34 -8.06 3.97
N TYR A 57 -2.01 -7.90 4.00
CA TYR A 57 -1.29 -6.75 3.47
C TYR A 57 -0.10 -7.21 2.61
N PRO A 58 -0.35 -7.63 1.36
CA PRO A 58 0.69 -8.23 0.50
C PRO A 58 1.85 -7.27 0.23
N GLU A 59 1.61 -5.98 0.07
CA GLU A 59 2.66 -5.00 -0.19
C GLU A 59 3.59 -4.83 1.02
N ASP A 60 3.05 -4.64 2.23
CA ASP A 60 3.84 -4.49 3.45
C ASP A 60 4.68 -5.75 3.74
N TYR A 61 4.04 -6.94 3.60
CA TYR A 61 4.71 -8.21 3.85
C TYR A 61 5.88 -8.45 2.91
N ARG A 62 5.66 -8.30 1.60
CA ARG A 62 6.69 -8.52 0.59
C ARG A 62 7.81 -7.50 0.70
N ALA A 63 7.48 -6.22 0.94
CA ALA A 63 8.47 -5.18 1.18
C ALA A 63 9.36 -5.50 2.40
N ALA A 64 8.77 -5.97 3.50
CA ALA A 64 9.52 -6.36 4.68
C ALA A 64 10.48 -7.54 4.40
N LYS A 65 10.04 -8.54 3.62
CA LYS A 65 10.88 -9.66 3.21
C LYS A 65 12.02 -9.23 2.30
N GLU A 66 11.75 -8.41 1.28
CA GLU A 66 12.78 -7.85 0.39
C GLU A 66 13.83 -7.04 1.17
N LEU A 67 13.41 -6.25 2.16
CA LEU A 67 14.33 -5.51 3.04
C LEU A 67 15.17 -6.43 3.92
N ALA A 68 14.60 -7.51 4.46
CA ALA A 68 15.36 -8.49 5.24
C ALA A 68 16.37 -9.27 4.36
N GLU A 69 16.04 -9.58 3.13
CA GLU A 69 16.97 -10.18 2.17
C GLU A 69 18.10 -9.23 1.77
N LYS A 70 17.79 -7.94 1.64
CA LYS A 70 18.79 -6.90 1.33
C LYS A 70 19.72 -6.60 2.49
N TYR A 71 19.22 -6.66 3.72
CA TYR A 71 19.98 -6.35 4.96
C TYR A 71 19.91 -7.49 5.98
N PRO A 72 20.44 -8.70 5.64
CA PRO A 72 20.24 -9.91 6.47
C PRO A 72 20.86 -9.81 7.87
N ASP A 73 21.90 -9.01 8.03
CA ASP A 73 22.56 -8.81 9.32
C ASP A 73 21.89 -7.73 10.19
N ASN A 74 21.06 -6.84 9.58
CA ASN A 74 20.51 -5.67 10.24
C ASN A 74 18.99 -5.70 10.38
N VAL A 75 18.27 -6.56 9.62
CA VAL A 75 16.80 -6.59 9.59
C VAL A 75 16.29 -7.99 9.88
N ILE A 76 15.31 -8.08 10.78
CA ILE A 76 14.51 -9.29 10.99
C ILE A 76 13.04 -8.98 10.79
N VAL A 77 12.29 -9.95 10.28
CA VAL A 77 10.84 -9.85 10.09
C VAL A 77 10.14 -10.79 11.06
N LYS A 78 9.19 -10.26 11.80
CA LYS A 78 8.30 -11.00 12.69
C LYS A 78 6.86 -10.84 12.20
N GLU A 79 6.27 -11.91 11.72
CA GLU A 79 4.88 -11.95 11.29
C GLU A 79 3.97 -12.18 12.51
N TYR A 80 2.88 -11.44 12.58
CA TYR A 80 1.80 -11.66 13.53
C TYR A 80 0.56 -12.20 12.83
N SER A 81 -0.35 -12.79 13.60
CA SER A 81 -1.57 -13.38 13.05
C SER A 81 -2.47 -12.32 12.40
N ASP A 82 -3.27 -12.75 11.44
CA ASP A 82 -4.22 -11.89 10.73
C ASP A 82 -5.07 -11.05 11.71
N SER A 83 -4.98 -9.73 11.63
CA SER A 83 -5.66 -8.80 12.54
C SER A 83 -7.18 -8.91 12.49
N ARG A 84 -7.75 -9.52 11.43
CA ARG A 84 -9.17 -9.84 11.35
C ARG A 84 -9.59 -10.89 12.38
N VAL A 85 -8.64 -11.68 12.87
CA VAL A 85 -8.84 -12.66 13.93
C VAL A 85 -8.55 -12.07 15.31
N LEU A 86 -7.70 -11.04 15.36
CA LEU A 86 -7.27 -10.39 16.57
C LEU A 86 -8.34 -9.38 17.02
N ARG A 87 -9.08 -9.76 18.03
CA ARG A 87 -10.11 -8.91 18.62
C ARG A 87 -9.54 -8.20 19.85
N ALA A 88 -9.76 -6.90 19.93
CA ALA A 88 -9.55 -6.03 21.09
C ALA A 88 -8.23 -6.23 21.88
N GLY A 89 -7.31 -5.26 21.76
CA GLY A 89 -6.12 -5.18 22.58
C GLY A 89 -5.09 -6.27 22.28
N ASP A 90 -4.75 -6.36 21.03
CA ASP A 90 -3.89 -7.35 20.43
C ASP A 90 -2.79 -7.90 21.36
N PRO A 91 -3.04 -9.02 22.09
CA PRO A 91 -2.06 -9.55 23.02
C PRO A 91 -0.81 -10.07 22.30
N GLU A 92 -0.92 -10.48 21.02
CA GLU A 92 0.18 -11.04 20.27
C GLU A 92 1.18 -9.97 19.86
N ILE A 93 0.73 -8.83 19.29
CA ILE A 93 1.63 -7.71 18.93
C ILE A 93 2.30 -7.16 20.19
N LYS A 94 1.55 -7.03 21.28
CA LYS A 94 2.09 -6.62 22.58
C LYS A 94 3.16 -7.60 23.09
N GLN A 95 2.90 -8.91 23.01
CA GLN A 95 3.86 -9.94 23.42
C GLN A 95 5.11 -9.90 22.55
N TYR A 96 4.98 -9.85 21.23
CA TYR A 96 6.12 -9.79 20.32
C TYR A 96 6.93 -8.52 20.52
N SER A 97 6.29 -7.37 20.74
CA SER A 97 7.00 -6.13 21.04
C SER A 97 7.86 -6.24 22.30
N LYS A 98 7.32 -6.90 23.33
CA LYS A 98 8.06 -7.17 24.57
C LYS A 98 9.23 -8.13 24.34
N GLU A 99 9.01 -9.27 23.67
CA GLU A 99 10.05 -10.25 23.35
C GLU A 99 11.18 -9.63 22.52
N LEU A 100 10.85 -8.77 21.53
CA LEU A 100 11.83 -8.06 20.72
C LEU A 100 12.63 -7.05 21.55
N ALA A 101 12.00 -6.35 22.47
CA ALA A 101 12.66 -5.40 23.36
C ALA A 101 13.56 -6.07 24.42
N GLU A 102 13.25 -7.33 24.82
CA GLU A 102 14.09 -8.17 25.69
C GLU A 102 15.38 -8.63 24.99
N ASN A 103 15.38 -8.71 23.65
CA ASN A 103 16.54 -9.12 22.88
C ASN A 103 17.54 -7.96 22.73
N SER A 104 18.71 -8.07 23.37
CA SER A 104 19.73 -7.01 23.33
C SER A 104 20.30 -6.70 21.94
N GLU A 105 20.14 -7.61 20.96
CA GLU A 105 20.54 -7.37 19.56
C GLU A 105 19.58 -6.43 18.82
N ILE A 106 18.34 -6.24 19.32
CA ILE A 106 17.33 -5.41 18.69
C ILE A 106 17.44 -3.98 19.25
N GLY A 107 17.55 -3.01 18.35
CA GLY A 107 17.59 -1.58 18.68
C GLY A 107 16.31 -0.84 18.31
N ALA A 108 15.57 -1.35 17.31
CA ALA A 108 14.34 -0.71 16.86
C ALA A 108 13.26 -1.74 16.48
N ILE A 109 12.00 -1.32 16.62
CA ILE A 109 10.81 -2.05 16.16
C ILE A 109 10.03 -1.14 15.20
N ILE A 110 9.82 -1.61 13.97
CA ILE A 110 8.93 -0.97 13.00
C ILE A 110 7.63 -1.74 12.97
N TYR A 111 6.54 -1.07 13.26
CA TYR A 111 5.18 -1.57 13.05
C TYR A 111 4.76 -1.18 11.63
N ALA A 112 4.92 -2.11 10.67
CA ALA A 112 4.65 -1.87 9.24
C ALA A 112 3.19 -1.45 8.99
N ARG A 113 2.30 -1.91 9.89
CA ARG A 113 0.92 -1.42 10.01
C ARG A 113 0.63 -1.28 11.51
N ALA A 114 0.52 -0.03 11.98
CA ALA A 114 0.27 0.23 13.41
C ALA A 114 -1.24 0.06 13.70
N THR A 115 -1.65 -1.20 13.88
CA THR A 115 -3.05 -1.58 14.14
C THR A 115 -3.57 -1.01 15.46
N GLN A 116 -4.87 -1.18 15.73
CA GLN A 116 -5.48 -0.79 17.01
C GLN A 116 -4.68 -1.37 18.20
N PHE A 117 -4.46 -0.56 19.23
CA PHE A 117 -3.71 -0.88 20.46
C PHE A 117 -2.18 -1.01 20.30
N THR A 118 -1.61 -0.56 19.19
CA THR A 118 -0.14 -0.47 19.03
C THR A 118 0.50 0.40 20.11
N THR A 119 -0.19 1.44 20.60
CA THR A 119 0.27 2.23 21.77
C THR A 119 0.55 1.36 23.00
N ASN A 120 -0.27 0.33 23.27
CA ASN A 120 -0.05 -0.60 24.38
C ASN A 120 1.15 -1.52 24.12
N ALA A 121 1.39 -1.88 22.87
CA ALA A 121 2.55 -2.69 22.47
C ALA A 121 3.86 -1.90 22.62
N ILE A 122 3.87 -0.63 22.21
CA ILE A 122 5.00 0.29 22.41
C ILE A 122 5.28 0.48 23.91
N ALA A 123 4.25 0.72 24.71
CA ALA A 123 4.41 0.87 26.16
C ALA A 123 5.04 -0.37 26.80
N ALA A 124 4.61 -1.58 26.39
CA ALA A 124 5.17 -2.83 26.89
C ALA A 124 6.62 -3.06 26.43
N ALA A 125 7.00 -2.66 25.23
CA ALA A 125 8.38 -2.70 24.75
C ALA A 125 9.27 -1.72 25.54
N LYS A 126 8.82 -0.47 25.73
CA LYS A 126 9.57 0.56 26.45
C LYS A 126 9.64 0.31 27.97
N GLU A 127 8.70 -0.46 28.55
CA GLU A 127 8.80 -0.92 29.95
C GLU A 127 10.00 -1.85 30.14
N VAL A 128 10.33 -2.68 29.15
CA VAL A 128 11.45 -3.62 29.18
C VAL A 128 12.75 -2.95 28.76
N ASN A 129 12.70 -2.18 27.67
CA ASN A 129 13.85 -1.48 27.12
C ASN A 129 13.45 -0.02 26.81
N PRO A 130 13.73 0.92 27.73
CA PRO A 130 13.35 2.33 27.51
C PRO A 130 14.01 2.98 26.29
N ASP A 131 15.15 2.45 25.83
CA ASP A 131 15.93 2.96 24.71
C ASP A 131 15.52 2.33 23.37
N ILE A 132 14.54 1.41 23.35
CA ILE A 132 14.05 0.80 22.10
C ILE A 132 13.42 1.85 21.21
N VAL A 133 13.92 2.00 19.99
CA VAL A 133 13.34 2.91 18.99
C VAL A 133 12.08 2.28 18.41
N THR A 134 11.01 3.06 18.31
CA THR A 134 9.71 2.59 17.78
C THR A 134 9.25 3.45 16.62
N VAL A 135 8.97 2.81 15.49
CA VAL A 135 8.49 3.46 14.27
C VAL A 135 7.13 2.88 13.89
N CYS A 136 6.14 3.73 13.67
CA CYS A 136 4.79 3.34 13.29
C CYS A 136 4.47 3.80 11.88
N ILE A 137 3.88 2.92 11.06
CA ILE A 137 3.40 3.24 9.72
C ILE A 137 1.89 3.01 9.68
N GLU A 138 1.15 3.95 9.05
CA GLU A 138 -0.30 3.88 8.84
C GLU A 138 -1.09 3.52 10.12
N PRO A 139 -1.09 4.39 11.13
CA PRO A 139 -1.73 4.09 12.42
C PRO A 139 -3.27 4.01 12.28
N GLU A 140 -3.85 2.98 12.87
CA GLU A 140 -5.30 2.82 13.01
C GLU A 140 -5.84 3.49 14.27
N GLU A 141 -4.98 3.85 15.22
CA GLU A 141 -5.31 4.66 16.39
C GLU A 141 -5.20 6.15 16.02
N SER A 142 -5.62 7.02 16.97
CA SER A 142 -5.42 8.47 16.81
C SER A 142 -3.94 8.79 16.58
N VAL A 143 -3.68 9.58 15.55
CA VAL A 143 -2.31 9.97 15.15
C VAL A 143 -1.61 10.67 16.32
N GLU A 144 -2.34 11.46 17.13
CA GLU A 144 -1.82 12.12 18.32
C GLU A 144 -1.32 11.11 19.36
N LYS A 145 -2.13 10.08 19.68
CA LYS A 145 -1.75 9.04 20.66
C LYS A 145 -0.53 8.25 20.21
N ILE A 146 -0.50 7.85 18.94
CA ILE A 146 0.64 7.12 18.39
C ILE A 146 1.89 8.00 18.39
N SER A 147 1.77 9.29 18.02
CA SER A 147 2.90 10.24 18.04
C SER A 147 3.47 10.49 19.43
N GLU A 148 2.64 10.44 20.48
CA GLU A 148 3.09 10.54 21.88
C GLU A 148 3.85 9.27 22.32
N ALA A 149 3.51 8.11 21.78
CA ALA A 149 4.07 6.83 22.18
C ALA A 149 5.33 6.44 21.37
N ALA A 150 5.31 6.65 20.05
CA ALA A 150 6.35 6.25 19.12
C ALA A 150 7.42 7.32 18.93
N ASP A 151 8.61 6.91 18.50
CA ASP A 151 9.71 7.83 18.18
C ASP A 151 9.56 8.44 16.78
N LEU A 152 8.90 7.72 15.87
CA LEU A 152 8.59 8.18 14.51
C LEU A 152 7.26 7.62 14.03
N VAL A 153 6.46 8.45 13.33
CA VAL A 153 5.20 8.03 12.69
C VAL A 153 5.20 8.47 11.23
N LEU A 154 4.92 7.54 10.32
CA LEU A 154 4.74 7.79 8.90
C LEU A 154 3.34 7.38 8.46
N CYS A 155 2.68 8.18 7.65
CA CYS A 155 1.40 7.85 7.06
C CYS A 155 1.28 8.39 5.63
N ALA A 156 0.35 7.84 4.86
CA ALA A 156 -0.03 8.42 3.58
C ALA A 156 -0.67 9.80 3.77
N ASP A 157 -0.53 10.67 2.78
CA ASP A 157 -1.35 11.88 2.72
C ASP A 157 -2.73 11.54 2.14
N TRP A 158 -3.62 11.12 3.03
CA TRP A 158 -4.97 10.68 2.69
C TRP A 158 -5.80 11.74 1.98
N SER A 159 -5.53 13.03 2.21
CA SER A 159 -6.20 14.11 1.49
C SER A 159 -5.76 14.17 0.03
N LYS A 160 -4.44 14.09 -0.24
CA LYS A 160 -3.91 14.05 -1.60
C LYS A 160 -4.34 12.76 -2.32
N ALA A 161 -4.35 11.62 -1.61
CA ALA A 161 -4.84 10.35 -2.17
C ALA A 161 -6.33 10.45 -2.60
N ALA A 162 -7.16 11.07 -1.77
CA ALA A 162 -8.57 11.30 -2.08
C ALA A 162 -8.77 12.24 -3.28
N GLU A 163 -8.00 13.32 -3.37
CA GLU A 163 -8.04 14.24 -4.52
C GLU A 163 -7.63 13.52 -5.81
N ASP A 164 -6.58 12.71 -5.78
CA ASP A 164 -6.05 12.00 -6.94
C ASP A 164 -7.01 10.93 -7.44
N ILE A 165 -7.60 10.12 -6.54
CA ILE A 165 -8.58 9.09 -6.94
C ILE A 165 -9.85 9.71 -7.55
N VAL A 166 -10.31 10.85 -7.02
CA VAL A 166 -11.48 11.57 -7.58
C VAL A 166 -11.13 12.23 -8.92
N ALA A 167 -9.90 12.72 -9.09
CA ALA A 167 -9.42 13.22 -10.37
C ALA A 167 -9.39 12.10 -11.43
N ALA A 168 -8.85 10.93 -11.08
CA ALA A 168 -8.86 9.75 -11.97
C ALA A 168 -10.29 9.30 -12.31
N ALA A 169 -11.22 9.38 -11.35
CA ALA A 169 -12.64 9.13 -11.59
C ALA A 169 -13.24 10.12 -12.60
N LYS A 170 -12.92 11.39 -12.44
CA LYS A 170 -13.39 12.45 -13.36
C LYS A 170 -12.88 12.27 -14.78
N GLU A 171 -11.61 11.90 -14.94
CA GLU A 171 -11.02 11.60 -16.25
C GLU A 171 -11.70 10.42 -16.95
N GLN A 172 -12.23 9.45 -16.19
CA GLN A 172 -13.05 8.35 -16.69
C GLN A 172 -14.50 8.74 -16.95
N GLY A 173 -14.88 9.98 -16.70
CA GLY A 173 -16.24 10.51 -16.93
C GLY A 173 -17.22 10.19 -15.81
N ALA A 174 -16.76 9.96 -14.59
CA ALA A 174 -17.62 9.67 -13.44
C ALA A 174 -18.63 10.80 -13.18
N LYS A 175 -19.88 10.40 -12.91
CA LYS A 175 -20.96 11.26 -12.42
C LYS A 175 -21.35 10.92 -10.98
N TYR A 176 -21.12 9.68 -10.58
CA TYR A 176 -21.42 9.15 -9.25
C TYR A 176 -20.19 8.47 -8.67
N PHE A 177 -19.97 8.68 -7.39
CA PHE A 177 -18.90 8.03 -6.62
C PHE A 177 -19.54 7.39 -5.38
N VAL A 178 -19.65 6.05 -5.39
CA VAL A 178 -20.29 5.28 -4.32
C VAL A 178 -19.22 4.69 -3.42
N VAL A 179 -19.22 5.10 -2.16
CA VAL A 179 -18.27 4.63 -1.14
C VAL A 179 -18.95 3.62 -0.23
N TYR A 180 -18.42 2.41 -0.17
CA TYR A 180 -18.79 1.38 0.79
C TYR A 180 -17.82 1.39 1.96
N SER A 181 -18.34 1.60 3.17
CA SER A 181 -17.57 1.53 4.40
C SER A 181 -18.46 1.01 5.54
N PHE A 182 -17.90 0.83 6.72
CA PHE A 182 -18.62 0.33 7.88
C PHE A 182 -18.20 1.07 9.15
N ASN A 183 -19.02 0.92 10.20
CA ASN A 183 -18.90 1.73 11.40
C ASN A 183 -17.51 1.67 12.06
N ARG A 184 -16.87 0.50 12.10
CA ARG A 184 -15.53 0.36 12.70
C ARG A 184 -14.48 1.23 11.98
N HIS A 185 -14.49 1.26 10.64
CA HIS A 185 -13.59 2.11 9.86
C HIS A 185 -13.87 3.60 10.10
N ILE A 186 -15.11 4.02 9.96
CA ILE A 186 -15.46 5.44 10.06
C ILE A 186 -15.37 5.96 11.50
N THR A 187 -15.64 5.14 12.51
CA THR A 187 -15.64 5.58 13.90
C THR A 187 -14.28 5.43 14.56
N ASN A 188 -13.57 4.32 14.30
CA ASN A 188 -12.39 3.96 15.06
C ASN A 188 -11.07 4.25 14.34
N ASN A 189 -11.10 4.45 13.00
CA ASN A 189 -9.90 4.78 12.24
C ASN A 189 -9.96 6.24 11.73
N PRO A 190 -9.23 7.18 12.36
CA PRO A 190 -9.26 8.59 11.99
C PRO A 190 -8.75 8.87 10.57
N LEU A 191 -7.76 8.08 10.08
CA LEU A 191 -7.22 8.26 8.74
C LEU A 191 -8.24 7.87 7.66
N ILE A 192 -8.92 6.73 7.82
CA ILE A 192 -9.99 6.30 6.90
C ILE A 192 -11.15 7.29 6.90
N ARG A 193 -11.52 7.82 8.08
CA ARG A 193 -12.53 8.85 8.15
C ARG A 193 -12.11 10.11 7.41
N ALA A 194 -10.86 10.57 7.60
CA ALA A 194 -10.34 11.74 6.91
C ALA A 194 -10.30 11.53 5.38
N GLU A 195 -9.91 10.34 4.91
CA GLU A 195 -9.98 9.97 3.49
C GLU A 195 -11.41 10.08 2.95
N ASN A 196 -12.36 9.48 3.65
CA ASN A 196 -13.77 9.51 3.23
C ASN A 196 -14.31 10.95 3.13
N ASP A 197 -13.99 11.80 4.10
CA ASP A 197 -14.40 13.21 4.13
C ASP A 197 -13.72 14.00 2.99
N ALA A 198 -12.46 13.69 2.70
CA ALA A 198 -11.71 14.28 1.59
C ALA A 198 -12.26 13.84 0.23
N ILE A 199 -12.60 12.55 0.03
CA ILE A 199 -13.27 12.04 -1.18
C ILE A 199 -14.58 12.79 -1.41
N LYS A 200 -15.41 12.95 -0.36
CA LYS A 200 -16.66 13.69 -0.46
C LYS A 200 -16.41 15.13 -0.92
N THR A 201 -15.47 15.83 -0.29
CA THR A 201 -15.12 17.21 -0.64
C THR A 201 -14.61 17.33 -2.09
N ALA A 202 -13.73 16.41 -2.51
CA ALA A 202 -13.20 16.37 -3.86
C ALA A 202 -14.30 16.08 -4.90
N CYS A 203 -15.22 15.16 -4.60
CA CYS A 203 -16.38 14.89 -5.47
C CYS A 203 -17.25 16.13 -5.66
N GLU A 204 -17.59 16.84 -4.57
CA GLU A 204 -18.36 18.09 -4.61
C GLU A 204 -17.66 19.15 -5.47
N ALA A 205 -16.35 19.32 -5.32
CA ALA A 205 -15.55 20.25 -6.10
C ALA A 205 -15.51 19.91 -7.60
N GLN A 206 -15.57 18.62 -7.96
CA GLN A 206 -15.55 18.10 -9.34
C GLN A 206 -16.95 17.95 -9.97
N GLY A 207 -18.02 18.23 -9.22
CA GLY A 207 -19.40 18.05 -9.66
C GLY A 207 -19.79 16.56 -9.84
N ILE A 208 -19.19 15.68 -9.02
CA ILE A 208 -19.51 14.26 -8.95
C ILE A 208 -20.45 14.04 -7.75
N THR A 209 -21.53 13.30 -7.94
CA THR A 209 -22.46 12.97 -6.86
C THR A 209 -21.82 11.92 -5.94
N TYR A 210 -21.49 12.31 -4.72
CA TYR A 210 -20.98 11.40 -3.68
C TYR A 210 -22.14 10.67 -3.01
N ILE A 211 -22.02 9.34 -2.85
CA ILE A 211 -22.98 8.47 -2.16
C ILE A 211 -22.24 7.60 -1.16
N TYR A 212 -22.62 7.68 0.10
CA TYR A 212 -22.12 6.81 1.15
C TYR A 212 -23.08 5.67 1.44
N GLU A 213 -22.60 4.44 1.38
CA GLU A 213 -23.32 3.21 1.72
C GLU A 213 -22.66 2.53 2.90
N SER A 214 -23.38 2.44 4.03
CA SER A 214 -22.90 1.66 5.18
C SER A 214 -23.03 0.18 4.86
N SER A 215 -21.90 -0.51 4.75
CA SER A 215 -21.83 -1.95 4.49
C SER A 215 -21.67 -2.78 5.77
N LEU A 216 -21.71 -4.10 5.61
CA LEU A 216 -21.38 -5.03 6.68
C LEU A 216 -19.86 -5.05 6.90
N ASP A 217 -19.43 -5.13 8.15
CA ASP A 217 -18.01 -5.24 8.51
C ASP A 217 -17.49 -6.65 8.18
N PRO A 218 -16.53 -6.78 7.24
CA PRO A 218 -16.04 -8.08 6.81
C PRO A 218 -15.14 -8.80 7.83
N ILE A 219 -14.72 -8.14 8.92
CA ILE A 219 -13.88 -8.75 9.98
C ILE A 219 -14.59 -9.89 10.72
N TYR A 220 -15.92 -9.81 10.83
CA TYR A 220 -16.71 -10.90 11.38
C TYR A 220 -16.90 -11.96 10.27
N PRO A 221 -17.32 -13.20 10.57
CA PRO A 221 -17.54 -14.23 9.55
C PRO A 221 -18.69 -13.84 8.58
N THR A 222 -18.62 -12.64 8.07
CA THR A 222 -19.63 -11.93 7.29
C THR A 222 -19.10 -11.48 5.93
N LEU A 223 -17.85 -11.84 5.54
CA LEU A 223 -17.27 -11.41 4.26
C LEU A 223 -18.20 -11.76 3.08
N GLY A 224 -18.70 -12.99 3.01
CA GLY A 224 -19.67 -13.38 1.99
C GLY A 224 -20.97 -12.57 2.05
N ASN A 225 -21.36 -12.12 3.24
CA ASN A 225 -22.51 -11.24 3.43
C ASN A 225 -22.20 -9.81 3.00
N ALA A 226 -20.98 -9.32 3.22
CA ALA A 226 -20.53 -8.00 2.77
C ALA A 226 -20.54 -7.93 1.24
N SER A 227 -20.00 -8.92 0.55
CA SER A 227 -20.05 -9.04 -0.91
C SER A 227 -21.48 -9.09 -1.45
N LYS A 228 -22.33 -9.90 -0.85
CA LYS A 228 -23.75 -9.97 -1.20
C LYS A 228 -24.45 -8.63 -0.98
N TYR A 229 -24.18 -7.99 0.16
CA TYR A 229 -24.75 -6.67 0.48
C TYR A 229 -24.38 -5.62 -0.58
N ILE A 230 -23.12 -5.57 -1.02
CA ILE A 230 -22.66 -4.64 -2.06
C ILE A 230 -23.45 -4.88 -3.35
N LYS A 231 -23.58 -6.13 -3.82
CA LYS A 231 -24.34 -6.48 -5.02
C LYS A 231 -25.82 -6.05 -4.92
N GLU A 232 -26.45 -6.30 -3.78
CA GLU A 232 -27.84 -5.90 -3.50
C GLU A 232 -28.00 -4.37 -3.39
N SER A 233 -27.02 -3.70 -2.77
CA SER A 233 -27.00 -2.24 -2.65
C SER A 233 -26.93 -1.56 -4.01
N VAL A 234 -26.02 -2.00 -4.90
CA VAL A 234 -25.93 -1.47 -6.27
C VAL A 234 -27.26 -1.64 -7.01
N ALA A 235 -27.90 -2.82 -6.91
CA ALA A 235 -29.21 -3.04 -7.52
C ALA A 235 -30.29 -2.09 -6.96
N ARG A 236 -30.28 -1.86 -5.65
CA ARG A 236 -31.19 -0.92 -4.97
C ARG A 236 -30.95 0.52 -5.43
N LEU A 237 -29.69 0.97 -5.52
CA LEU A 237 -29.35 2.32 -5.98
C LEU A 237 -29.83 2.56 -7.41
N ILE A 238 -29.69 1.58 -8.32
CA ILE A 238 -30.19 1.66 -9.69
C ILE A 238 -31.72 1.71 -9.70
N ASN A 239 -32.40 0.81 -8.98
CA ASN A 239 -33.84 0.72 -8.95
C ASN A 239 -34.52 1.97 -8.38
N ASN A 240 -33.85 2.66 -7.47
CA ASN A 240 -34.35 3.91 -6.87
C ASN A 240 -33.91 5.17 -7.65
N ASN A 241 -33.26 5.01 -8.81
CA ASN A 241 -32.70 6.10 -9.62
C ASN A 241 -31.71 6.99 -8.84
N ALA A 242 -31.02 6.41 -7.80
CA ALA A 242 -29.98 7.12 -7.08
C ALA A 242 -28.68 7.18 -7.90
N ILE A 243 -28.46 6.20 -8.77
CA ILE A 243 -27.41 6.17 -9.79
C ILE A 243 -28.00 5.75 -11.13
N GLU A 244 -27.46 6.32 -12.21
CA GLU A 244 -27.92 6.07 -13.58
C GLU A 244 -26.74 5.84 -14.54
N GLY A 245 -26.98 5.00 -15.54
CA GLY A 245 -25.99 4.75 -16.60
C GLY A 245 -24.76 3.95 -16.13
N LYS A 246 -23.62 4.25 -16.75
CA LYS A 246 -22.34 3.53 -16.50
C LYS A 246 -21.25 4.41 -15.87
N ASP A 247 -21.54 5.70 -15.64
CA ASP A 247 -20.58 6.68 -15.14
C ASP A 247 -20.53 6.67 -13.60
N VAL A 248 -20.44 5.46 -13.02
CA VAL A 248 -20.49 5.18 -11.59
C VAL A 248 -19.17 4.59 -11.15
N VAL A 249 -18.53 5.19 -10.15
CA VAL A 249 -17.38 4.62 -9.46
C VAL A 249 -17.86 3.85 -8.25
N LEU A 250 -17.29 2.65 -8.05
CA LEU A 250 -17.42 1.87 -6.82
C LEU A 250 -16.10 1.90 -6.06
N PHE A 251 -16.15 2.25 -4.79
CA PHE A 251 -15.00 2.34 -3.89
C PHE A 251 -15.32 1.69 -2.55
N SER A 252 -14.34 1.08 -1.92
CA SER A 252 -14.46 0.61 -0.53
C SER A 252 -13.20 0.93 0.27
N THR A 253 -13.40 1.28 1.53
CA THR A 253 -12.33 1.45 2.52
C THR A 253 -11.73 0.14 3.02
N ASP A 254 -12.16 -1.02 2.49
CA ASP A 254 -11.68 -2.35 2.90
C ASP A 254 -11.17 -3.16 1.72
N GLY A 255 -9.96 -3.75 1.88
CA GLY A 255 -9.31 -4.53 0.84
C GLY A 255 -10.03 -5.83 0.49
N THR A 256 -10.70 -6.46 1.46
CA THR A 256 -11.30 -7.79 1.29
C THR A 256 -12.51 -7.82 0.37
N VAL A 257 -13.10 -6.67 0.06
CA VAL A 257 -14.26 -6.55 -0.85
C VAL A 257 -13.91 -5.98 -2.21
N GLN A 258 -12.63 -5.67 -2.47
CA GLN A 258 -12.21 -5.06 -3.73
C GLN A 258 -12.53 -5.93 -4.95
N SER A 259 -12.30 -7.25 -4.86
CA SER A 259 -12.66 -8.20 -5.94
C SER A 259 -14.16 -8.15 -6.26
N THR A 260 -15.01 -8.04 -5.24
CA THR A 260 -16.47 -7.89 -5.43
C THR A 260 -16.80 -6.60 -6.19
N LEU A 261 -16.13 -5.49 -5.89
CA LEU A 261 -16.35 -4.22 -6.60
C LEU A 261 -15.95 -4.33 -8.07
N VAL A 262 -14.84 -5.01 -8.38
CA VAL A 262 -14.39 -5.27 -9.76
C VAL A 262 -15.41 -6.14 -10.51
N GLU A 263 -15.90 -7.23 -9.89
CA GLU A 263 -16.93 -8.09 -10.46
C GLU A 263 -18.20 -7.31 -10.82
N VAL A 264 -18.70 -6.49 -9.87
CA VAL A 264 -19.89 -5.67 -10.10
C VAL A 264 -19.64 -4.60 -11.17
N ALA A 265 -18.46 -3.98 -11.15
CA ALA A 265 -18.09 -3.01 -12.18
C ALA A 265 -18.06 -3.66 -13.59
N ASN A 266 -17.53 -4.89 -13.71
CA ASN A 266 -17.55 -5.65 -14.95
C ASN A 266 -18.97 -5.98 -15.42
N GLU A 267 -19.82 -6.43 -14.51
CA GLU A 267 -21.22 -6.78 -14.84
C GLU A 267 -22.02 -5.56 -15.32
N LYS A 268 -21.81 -4.40 -14.71
CA LYS A 268 -22.59 -3.18 -14.97
C LYS A 268 -21.92 -2.23 -15.97
N GLY A 269 -20.65 -2.43 -16.32
CA GLY A 269 -19.86 -1.51 -17.13
C GLY A 269 -19.51 -0.23 -16.39
N PHE A 270 -19.34 -0.30 -15.08
CA PHE A 270 -18.98 0.80 -14.20
C PHE A 270 -17.49 1.12 -14.24
N ILE A 271 -17.08 2.09 -13.46
CA ILE A 271 -15.70 2.49 -13.25
C ILE A 271 -15.22 1.84 -11.95
N TYR A 272 -14.03 1.23 -11.98
CA TYR A 272 -13.33 0.82 -10.78
C TYR A 272 -11.94 1.44 -10.77
N ILE A 273 -11.58 2.04 -9.64
CA ILE A 273 -10.29 2.65 -9.42
C ILE A 273 -9.68 1.96 -8.19
N CYS A 274 -8.63 1.16 -8.41
CA CYS A 274 -7.92 0.50 -7.33
C CYS A 274 -7.08 1.52 -6.56
N PRO A 275 -7.38 1.77 -5.28
CA PRO A 275 -6.75 2.84 -4.50
C PRO A 275 -5.32 2.49 -4.09
N SER A 276 -4.59 3.52 -3.59
CA SER A 276 -3.29 3.34 -2.94
C SER A 276 -3.40 2.57 -1.62
N PHE A 277 -4.55 2.61 -0.97
CA PHE A 277 -4.83 1.92 0.28
C PHE A 277 -6.12 1.06 0.13
N PRO A 278 -6.14 -0.16 0.64
CA PRO A 278 -5.06 -0.83 1.40
C PRO A 278 -3.82 -1.19 0.56
N THR A 279 -3.95 -1.40 -0.73
CA THR A 279 -2.86 -1.62 -1.69
C THR A 279 -3.38 -1.70 -3.12
N ALA A 280 -2.55 -1.38 -4.10
CA ALA A 280 -2.86 -1.54 -5.52
C ALA A 280 -2.90 -3.03 -5.97
N TYR A 281 -2.45 -3.95 -5.13
CA TYR A 281 -2.34 -5.38 -5.44
C TYR A 281 -3.62 -6.19 -5.21
N ASN A 282 -4.68 -5.59 -4.68
CA ASN A 282 -5.99 -6.23 -4.52
C ASN A 282 -6.94 -5.93 -5.70
N GLY A 283 -8.09 -6.59 -5.71
CA GLY A 283 -9.20 -6.33 -6.61
C GLY A 283 -8.95 -6.76 -8.06
N ILE A 284 -8.36 -5.90 -8.91
CA ILE A 284 -8.18 -6.23 -10.34
C ILE A 284 -7.33 -7.49 -10.51
N GLY A 285 -6.17 -7.54 -9.85
CA GLY A 285 -5.25 -8.67 -9.93
C GLY A 285 -5.87 -9.99 -9.49
N GLU A 286 -6.71 -9.94 -8.45
CA GLU A 286 -7.40 -11.13 -7.94
C GLU A 286 -8.48 -11.64 -8.91
N VAL A 287 -9.29 -10.73 -9.50
CA VAL A 287 -10.38 -11.10 -10.40
C VAL A 287 -9.86 -11.63 -11.73
N TYR A 288 -8.76 -11.06 -12.24
CA TYR A 288 -8.19 -11.43 -13.52
C TYR A 288 -6.97 -12.38 -13.42
N GLU A 289 -6.66 -12.87 -12.21
CA GLU A 289 -5.54 -13.79 -11.95
C GLU A 289 -4.20 -13.27 -12.50
N ALA A 290 -3.99 -11.94 -12.38
CA ALA A 290 -2.78 -11.31 -12.89
C ALA A 290 -1.56 -11.74 -12.05
N ALA A 291 -0.45 -12.05 -12.74
CA ALA A 291 0.77 -12.44 -12.05
C ALA A 291 1.36 -11.30 -11.24
N MET A 292 1.71 -11.60 -9.99
CA MET A 292 2.44 -10.67 -9.14
C MET A 292 3.88 -10.48 -9.64
N PRO A 293 4.45 -9.27 -9.56
CA PRO A 293 5.84 -9.04 -9.96
C PRO A 293 6.80 -9.75 -8.99
N GLU A 294 8.05 -9.96 -9.41
CA GLU A 294 9.09 -10.53 -8.54
C GLU A 294 9.35 -9.62 -7.32
N SER A 295 9.51 -8.31 -7.56
CA SER A 295 9.58 -7.31 -6.50
C SER A 295 8.28 -6.51 -6.38
N VAL A 296 7.84 -6.25 -5.17
CA VAL A 296 6.69 -5.39 -4.88
C VAL A 296 6.89 -3.94 -5.37
N ASN A 297 8.14 -3.54 -5.60
CA ASN A 297 8.49 -2.23 -6.12
C ASN A 297 8.39 -2.12 -7.66
N ASP A 298 8.27 -3.24 -8.37
CA ASP A 298 8.12 -3.25 -9.83
C ASP A 298 6.64 -3.12 -10.23
N THR A 299 6.08 -1.95 -9.97
CA THR A 299 4.69 -1.63 -10.34
C THR A 299 4.50 -1.61 -11.85
N ALA A 300 5.54 -1.33 -12.63
CA ALA A 300 5.46 -1.35 -14.09
C ALA A 300 5.22 -2.78 -14.62
N ALA A 301 5.94 -3.78 -14.07
CA ALA A 301 5.70 -5.18 -14.40
C ALA A 301 4.30 -5.64 -13.97
N TYR A 302 3.85 -5.21 -12.79
CA TYR A 302 2.50 -5.52 -12.33
C TYR A 302 1.42 -4.93 -13.24
N ILE A 303 1.53 -3.65 -13.60
CA ILE A 303 0.61 -2.99 -14.53
C ILE A 303 0.59 -3.67 -15.90
N ALA A 304 1.76 -4.09 -16.41
CA ALA A 304 1.83 -4.85 -17.66
C ALA A 304 1.10 -6.20 -17.55
N SER A 305 1.26 -6.91 -16.42
CA SER A 305 0.54 -8.15 -16.12
C SER A 305 -0.97 -7.92 -16.05
N LEU A 306 -1.43 -6.87 -15.37
CA LEU A 306 -2.85 -6.50 -15.30
C LEU A 306 -3.41 -6.22 -16.69
N LYS A 307 -2.73 -5.42 -17.52
CA LYS A 307 -3.16 -5.11 -18.88
C LYS A 307 -3.31 -6.38 -19.71
N ALA A 308 -2.30 -7.26 -19.68
CA ALA A 308 -2.35 -8.53 -20.42
C ALA A 308 -3.51 -9.44 -19.95
N ALA A 309 -3.72 -9.57 -18.64
CA ALA A 309 -4.80 -10.38 -18.07
C ALA A 309 -6.20 -9.83 -18.43
N VAL A 310 -6.36 -8.50 -18.36
CA VAL A 310 -7.64 -7.83 -18.70
C VAL A 310 -7.92 -7.86 -20.20
N GLU A 311 -6.90 -7.76 -21.08
CA GLU A 311 -7.05 -7.88 -22.52
C GLU A 311 -7.49 -9.30 -22.95
N ALA A 312 -7.09 -10.32 -22.21
CA ALA A 312 -7.51 -11.70 -22.45
C ALA A 312 -9.00 -11.94 -22.14
N ASP A 313 -9.60 -11.11 -21.25
CA ASP A 313 -11.03 -11.15 -20.93
C ASP A 313 -11.84 -10.22 -21.82
N THR A 314 -12.56 -10.80 -22.77
CA THR A 314 -13.45 -10.07 -23.70
C THR A 314 -14.82 -9.79 -23.11
N ALA A 315 -15.18 -10.37 -21.97
CA ALA A 315 -16.51 -10.27 -21.35
C ALA A 315 -16.62 -9.07 -20.38
N GLY A 316 -15.53 -8.67 -19.74
CA GLY A 316 -15.52 -7.55 -18.79
C GLY A 316 -15.79 -6.21 -19.46
N ALA A 317 -16.77 -5.46 -18.94
CA ALA A 317 -17.19 -4.16 -19.46
C ALA A 317 -16.73 -2.95 -18.61
N ALA A 318 -16.07 -3.20 -17.48
CA ALA A 318 -15.59 -2.14 -16.58
C ALA A 318 -14.50 -1.27 -17.21
N ARG A 319 -14.47 -0.01 -16.80
CA ARG A 319 -13.35 0.90 -16.99
C ARG A 319 -12.45 0.80 -15.75
N LEU A 320 -11.21 0.35 -15.91
CA LEU A 320 -10.33 -0.03 -14.82
C LEU A 320 -9.11 0.89 -14.74
N ASN A 321 -8.86 1.44 -13.56
CA ASN A 321 -7.63 2.15 -13.21
C ASN A 321 -6.99 1.51 -11.97
N VAL A 322 -5.67 1.62 -11.88
CA VAL A 322 -4.90 1.16 -10.72
C VAL A 322 -3.93 2.25 -10.27
N TYR A 323 -3.75 2.36 -8.97
CA TYR A 323 -2.69 3.19 -8.41
C TYR A 323 -1.33 2.62 -8.78
N SER A 324 -0.44 3.47 -9.30
CA SER A 324 0.78 3.03 -10.00
C SER A 324 2.07 3.16 -9.19
N PHE A 325 1.98 3.46 -7.88
CA PHE A 325 3.15 3.65 -7.02
C PHE A 325 3.10 2.74 -5.79
N PRO A 326 4.22 2.07 -5.38
CA PRO A 326 4.25 1.15 -4.25
C PRO A 326 4.41 1.90 -2.93
N LEU A 327 3.37 2.66 -2.52
CA LEU A 327 3.45 3.63 -1.43
C LEU A 327 3.82 2.98 -0.08
N ALA A 328 3.19 1.86 0.27
CA ALA A 328 3.45 1.18 1.54
C ALA A 328 4.89 0.65 1.61
N SER A 329 5.40 0.07 0.52
CA SER A 329 6.79 -0.38 0.40
C SER A 329 7.78 0.78 0.57
N LYS A 330 7.50 1.93 -0.04
CA LYS A 330 8.37 3.11 0.05
C LYS A 330 8.35 3.75 1.43
N LEU A 331 7.20 3.79 2.09
CA LEU A 331 7.09 4.22 3.48
C LEU A 331 7.89 3.29 4.41
N LEU A 332 7.78 1.97 4.21
CA LEU A 332 8.52 0.99 5.03
C LEU A 332 10.04 1.10 4.81
N THR A 333 10.49 1.29 3.56
CA THR A 333 11.90 1.50 3.25
C THR A 333 12.42 2.80 3.89
N GLY A 334 11.67 3.89 3.79
CA GLY A 334 12.02 5.17 4.41
C GLY A 334 12.03 5.10 5.95
N ALA A 335 11.09 4.35 6.54
CA ALA A 335 11.06 4.05 7.97
C ALA A 335 12.32 3.28 8.42
N LEU A 336 12.74 2.27 7.65
CA LEU A 336 13.95 1.51 7.94
C LEU A 336 15.20 2.39 7.91
N TYR A 337 15.37 3.21 6.87
CA TYR A 337 16.52 4.11 6.79
C TYR A 337 16.52 5.15 7.92
N SER A 338 15.34 5.66 8.29
CA SER A 338 15.20 6.56 9.44
C SER A 338 15.56 5.87 10.76
N ALA A 339 15.14 4.61 10.94
CA ALA A 339 15.51 3.81 12.11
C ALA A 339 17.04 3.56 12.17
N PHE A 340 17.69 3.29 11.04
CA PHE A 340 19.14 3.16 10.95
C PHE A 340 19.85 4.45 11.38
N ASP A 341 19.39 5.61 10.90
CA ASP A 341 19.95 6.91 11.27
C ASP A 341 19.77 7.22 12.77
N ILE A 342 18.64 6.87 13.36
CA ILE A 342 18.41 7.05 14.81
C ILE A 342 19.35 6.14 15.61
N LEU A 343 19.45 4.86 15.24
CA LEU A 343 20.28 3.89 15.93
C LEU A 343 21.78 4.17 15.82
N SER A 344 22.22 4.72 14.67
CA SER A 344 23.63 5.12 14.47
C SER A 344 23.97 6.50 15.08
N GLY A 345 22.98 7.19 15.67
CA GLY A 345 23.17 8.50 16.29
C GLY A 345 23.36 9.65 15.29
N THR A 346 23.08 9.43 14.00
CA THR A 346 23.15 10.48 12.95
C THR A 346 21.89 11.35 12.94
N THR A 347 20.80 10.90 13.57
CA THR A 347 19.57 11.64 13.76
C THR A 347 19.34 11.96 15.24
N THR A 348 19.03 13.24 15.49
CA THR A 348 18.68 13.77 16.81
C THR A 348 17.34 14.48 16.73
N ALA A 349 16.76 14.89 17.87
CA ALA A 349 15.51 15.64 17.89
C ALA A 349 15.58 16.93 17.02
N ASP A 350 16.75 17.56 16.94
CA ASP A 350 16.92 18.84 16.23
C ASP A 350 16.90 18.69 14.69
N ASN A 351 17.34 17.53 14.16
CA ASN A 351 17.40 17.27 12.71
C ASN A 351 16.45 16.18 12.24
N LEU A 352 15.58 15.67 13.11
CA LEU A 352 14.67 14.56 12.81
C LEU A 352 13.84 14.82 11.54
N ALA A 353 13.22 15.99 11.45
CA ALA A 353 12.33 16.31 10.34
C ALA A 353 13.09 16.31 8.99
N GLU A 354 14.26 16.96 8.92
CA GLU A 354 15.09 17.01 7.73
C GLU A 354 15.54 15.60 7.33
N LYS A 355 16.05 14.82 8.28
CA LYS A 355 16.54 13.47 8.03
C LYS A 355 15.43 12.52 7.56
N VAL A 356 14.30 12.49 8.25
CA VAL A 356 13.17 11.64 7.86
C VAL A 356 12.67 12.00 6.47
N GLN A 357 12.47 13.29 6.16
CA GLN A 357 12.06 13.71 4.82
C GLN A 357 13.08 13.26 3.76
N ALA A 358 14.37 13.41 4.02
CA ALA A 358 15.42 12.96 3.10
C ALA A 358 15.36 11.43 2.90
N ARG A 359 15.23 10.63 3.99
CA ARG A 359 15.19 9.16 3.91
C ARG A 359 13.95 8.61 3.20
N VAL A 360 12.80 9.17 3.50
CA VAL A 360 11.53 8.75 2.88
C VAL A 360 11.50 9.17 1.40
N SER A 361 11.99 10.37 1.06
CA SER A 361 12.13 10.81 -0.34
C SER A 361 13.14 9.96 -1.13
N ALA A 362 14.28 9.64 -0.54
CA ALA A 362 15.29 8.78 -1.18
C ALA A 362 14.78 7.35 -1.40
N ALA A 363 13.96 6.81 -0.48
CA ALA A 363 13.33 5.51 -0.65
C ALA A 363 12.36 5.48 -1.83
N ALA A 364 11.69 6.59 -2.11
CA ALA A 364 10.71 6.70 -3.18
C ALA A 364 11.33 6.74 -4.57
N ASP A 365 12.48 7.41 -4.73
CA ASP A 365 13.16 7.64 -6.01
C ASP A 365 12.22 8.16 -7.12
N ASN A 366 11.39 9.16 -6.76
CA ASN A 366 10.39 9.72 -7.65
C ASN A 366 10.21 11.22 -7.39
N GLU A 367 10.36 12.03 -8.43
CA GLU A 367 10.27 13.50 -8.34
C GLU A 367 8.88 14.02 -7.91
N LYS A 368 7.81 13.25 -8.14
CA LYS A 368 6.44 13.61 -7.75
C LYS A 368 6.13 13.23 -6.30
N PHE A 369 6.99 12.44 -5.68
CA PHE A 369 6.78 12.00 -4.30
C PHE A 369 7.01 13.15 -3.33
N THR A 370 6.07 13.37 -2.44
CA THR A 370 6.14 14.42 -1.43
C THR A 370 6.17 13.84 -0.03
N VAL A 371 6.99 14.44 0.85
CA VAL A 371 7.02 14.13 2.29
C VAL A 371 6.91 15.43 3.05
N GLU A 372 5.94 15.53 3.93
CA GLU A 372 5.63 16.73 4.71
C GLU A 372 5.42 16.38 6.18
N ALA A 373 5.65 17.35 7.07
CA ALA A 373 5.19 17.22 8.45
C ALA A 373 3.66 17.04 8.47
N TYR A 374 3.18 16.14 9.30
CA TYR A 374 1.73 15.89 9.42
C TYR A 374 0.98 17.17 9.81
N ASN A 375 1.52 17.89 10.80
CA ASN A 375 1.09 19.22 11.18
C ASN A 375 2.22 19.95 11.94
N THR A 376 1.96 21.16 12.43
CA THR A 376 2.96 21.97 13.14
C THR A 376 3.20 21.55 14.59
N VAL A 377 2.36 20.67 15.14
CA VAL A 377 2.40 20.24 16.56
C VAL A 377 3.18 18.94 16.72
N LEU A 378 2.86 17.94 15.90
CA LEU A 378 3.46 16.59 15.94
C LEU A 378 4.80 16.59 15.23
N LYS A 379 5.89 16.71 15.99
CA LYS A 379 7.25 16.90 15.45
C LYS A 379 7.88 15.64 14.87
N ASN A 380 7.38 14.46 15.25
CA ASN A 380 7.85 13.15 14.85
C ASN A 380 6.89 12.45 13.86
N THR A 381 5.94 13.18 13.27
CA THR A 381 4.90 12.60 12.42
C THR A 381 4.93 13.25 11.04
N PHE A 382 5.00 12.41 10.01
CA PHE A 382 5.11 12.83 8.62
C PHE A 382 4.08 12.12 7.76
N LYS A 383 3.62 12.81 6.71
CA LYS A 383 2.75 12.26 5.68
C LYS A 383 3.44 12.31 4.33
N ALA A 384 3.20 11.29 3.51
CA ALA A 384 3.83 11.19 2.22
C ALA A 384 2.84 10.68 1.15
N TYR A 385 3.05 11.10 -0.09
CA TYR A 385 2.25 10.67 -1.22
C TYR A 385 2.98 10.84 -2.55
N CYS A 386 2.67 9.96 -3.50
CA CYS A 386 3.03 10.08 -4.90
C CYS A 386 1.75 10.02 -5.74
N PRO A 387 1.37 11.04 -6.49
CA PRO A 387 0.19 10.97 -7.35
C PRO A 387 0.45 10.04 -8.53
N GLY A 388 -0.58 9.34 -8.96
CA GLY A 388 -0.54 8.59 -10.20
C GLY A 388 -1.49 7.41 -10.25
N PHE A 389 -2.33 7.40 -11.27
CA PHE A 389 -3.18 6.29 -11.64
C PHE A 389 -2.90 5.89 -13.09
N GLU A 390 -2.89 4.59 -13.35
CA GLU A 390 -2.75 4.01 -14.67
C GLU A 390 -4.08 3.42 -15.13
N LYS A 391 -4.47 3.77 -16.37
CA LYS A 391 -5.61 3.14 -17.01
C LYS A 391 -5.23 1.74 -17.49
N ILE A 392 -6.04 0.76 -17.07
CA ILE A 392 -5.87 -0.65 -17.45
C ILE A 392 -6.81 -0.97 -18.63
N LYS A 393 -8.06 -0.45 -18.60
CA LYS A 393 -9.08 -0.66 -19.65
C LYS A 393 -10.00 0.54 -19.81
#